data_e15ac38b6f25edbe3b3a2b5fa5c40d6c
#
_entry.id   e15ac38b6f25edbe3b3a2b5fa5c40d6c
#
_cell.length_a   1.000
_cell.length_b   1.000
_cell.length_c   1.000
_cell.angle_alpha   90.00
_cell.angle_beta   90.00
_cell.angle_gamma   90.00
#
_symmetry.space_group_name_H-M   'P 1'
#
loop_
_entity.id
_entity.type
_entity.pdbx_description
1 polymer ?
#
loop_
_entity_poly.entity_id
_entity_poly.type
_entity_poly.pdbx_seq_one_letter_code
_entity_poly.pdbx_strand_id
1 'polypeptide(L)'
;MQRSVIISAGLDTRRAALLILKNKHTTISNMDGLSTYLLTIIPLMVAIDAPGLLPVYLSITEGFEAHEKKKVARQSVLTAFFVTIIFIFLGTAVFNILGILVEDFMIAGGILLLVISVTDMLHAETRRIASSPALGIVPLGTPLLAGPATITTSLVLVGEYGYIAVILSLTLNLLIAWLIFDKADAIVRLMGINGSRAVTRLMSLLLAAIAIKMIRTGIFALLGR
;
A
#
# COMPACT_ATOMS: atom_id res chain seq x y z
N MET A 1 -30.90 48.25 2.69
CA MET A 1 -31.56 47.01 2.24
C MET A 1 -30.59 45.93 1.73
N GLN A 2 -29.35 46.23 1.32
CA GLN A 2 -28.37 45.24 0.84
C GLN A 2 -27.61 44.43 1.93
N ARG A 3 -27.51 44.93 3.17
CA ARG A 3 -26.77 44.24 4.26
C ARG A 3 -27.53 43.02 4.84
N SER A 4 -28.86 43.00 4.77
CA SER A 4 -29.68 41.85 5.28
C SER A 4 -29.64 40.63 4.37
N VAL A 5 -29.44 40.77 3.07
CA VAL A 5 -29.37 39.68 2.11
C VAL A 5 -28.04 38.90 2.20
N ILE A 6 -26.93 39.60 2.48
CA ILE A 6 -25.61 38.98 2.61
C ILE A 6 -25.50 38.15 3.89
N ILE A 7 -26.15 38.56 4.98
CA ILE A 7 -26.16 37.83 6.24
C ILE A 7 -27.05 36.57 6.15
N SER A 8 -28.15 36.61 5.41
CA SER A 8 -29.02 35.43 5.20
C SER A 8 -28.36 34.38 4.33
N ALA A 9 -27.62 34.79 3.29
CA ALA A 9 -26.87 33.86 2.43
C ALA A 9 -25.72 33.17 3.17
N GLY A 10 -25.03 33.86 4.09
CA GLY A 10 -23.96 33.29 4.89
C GLY A 10 -24.42 32.32 5.97
N LEU A 11 -25.65 32.51 6.49
CA LEU A 11 -26.28 31.58 7.43
C LEU A 11 -26.78 30.30 6.75
N ASP A 12 -27.19 30.40 5.49
CA ASP A 12 -27.70 29.27 4.72
C ASP A 12 -26.54 28.33 4.28
N THR A 13 -25.41 28.92 3.88
CA THR A 13 -24.20 28.13 3.55
C THR A 13 -23.61 27.41 4.77
N ARG A 14 -23.61 28.05 5.94
CA ARG A 14 -23.15 27.37 7.18
C ARG A 14 -24.12 26.27 7.61
N ARG A 15 -25.44 26.49 7.50
CA ARG A 15 -26.45 25.45 7.78
C ARG A 15 -26.36 24.30 6.77
N ALA A 16 -26.16 24.60 5.50
CA ALA A 16 -25.94 23.58 4.47
C ALA A 16 -24.66 22.77 4.74
N ALA A 17 -23.56 23.41 5.09
CA ALA A 17 -22.32 22.73 5.48
C ALA A 17 -22.48 21.85 6.73
N LEU A 18 -23.20 22.34 7.76
CA LEU A 18 -23.51 21.57 8.96
C LEU A 18 -24.44 20.38 8.68
N LEU A 19 -25.42 20.56 7.78
CA LEU A 19 -26.30 19.47 7.35
C LEU A 19 -25.55 18.42 6.52
N ILE A 20 -24.63 18.83 5.66
CA ILE A 20 -23.76 17.93 4.88
C ILE A 20 -22.84 17.14 5.83
N LEU A 21 -22.21 17.81 6.80
CA LEU A 21 -21.36 17.17 7.81
C LEU A 21 -22.17 16.22 8.71
N LYS A 22 -23.36 16.64 9.16
CA LYS A 22 -24.28 15.82 9.95
C LYS A 22 -24.78 14.62 9.16
N ASN A 23 -25.11 14.80 7.88
CA ASN A 23 -25.55 13.72 7.00
C ASN A 23 -24.41 12.73 6.71
N LYS A 24 -23.17 13.23 6.53
CA LYS A 24 -21.98 12.37 6.37
C LYS A 24 -21.74 11.52 7.63
N HIS A 25 -21.85 12.09 8.82
CA HIS A 25 -21.76 11.33 10.09
C HIS A 25 -22.89 10.31 10.26
N THR A 26 -24.12 10.65 9.87
CA THR A 26 -25.29 9.75 10.01
C THR A 26 -25.23 8.62 8.97
N THR A 27 -24.71 8.88 7.79
CA THR A 27 -24.54 7.86 6.73
C THR A 27 -23.48 6.82 7.14
N ILE A 28 -22.39 7.24 7.80
CA ILE A 28 -21.35 6.33 8.29
C ILE A 28 -21.85 5.50 9.48
N SER A 29 -22.72 6.07 10.33
CA SER A 29 -23.29 5.37 11.50
C SER A 29 -24.32 4.30 11.16
N ASN A 30 -24.92 4.35 9.97
CA ASN A 30 -25.93 3.38 9.49
C ASN A 30 -25.38 2.38 8.48
N MET A 31 -24.07 2.36 8.22
CA MET A 31 -23.46 1.35 7.35
C MET A 31 -23.39 0.03 8.12
N ASP A 32 -24.06 -0.99 7.61
CA ASP A 32 -23.94 -2.36 8.12
C ASP A 32 -22.46 -2.71 8.27
N GLY A 33 -22.09 -3.42 9.36
CA GLY A 33 -20.69 -3.73 9.68
C GLY A 33 -19.92 -4.32 8.47
N LEU A 34 -20.60 -5.09 7.60
CA LEU A 34 -20.04 -5.66 6.39
C LEU A 34 -19.56 -4.60 5.38
N SER A 35 -20.29 -3.52 5.20
CA SER A 35 -19.92 -2.44 4.27
C SER A 35 -18.67 -1.69 4.74
N THR A 36 -18.51 -1.47 6.05
CA THR A 36 -17.30 -0.87 6.65
C THR A 36 -16.06 -1.71 6.35
N TYR A 37 -16.15 -3.04 6.51
CA TYR A 37 -15.04 -3.93 6.21
C TYR A 37 -14.71 -3.97 4.72
N LEU A 38 -15.69 -3.99 3.83
CA LEU A 38 -15.43 -3.94 2.38
C LEU A 38 -14.74 -2.65 1.97
N LEU A 39 -15.14 -1.51 2.55
CA LEU A 39 -14.56 -0.20 2.26
C LEU A 39 -13.14 -0.04 2.84
N THR A 40 -12.73 -0.87 3.79
CA THR A 40 -11.35 -0.90 4.29
C THR A 40 -10.51 -1.98 3.62
N ILE A 41 -11.06 -3.16 3.31
CA ILE A 41 -10.35 -4.27 2.67
C ILE A 41 -9.92 -3.92 1.25
N ILE A 42 -10.84 -3.38 0.42
CA ILE A 42 -10.57 -3.15 -1.01
C ILE A 42 -9.45 -2.13 -1.23
N PRO A 43 -9.46 -0.93 -0.62
CA PRO A 43 -8.35 0.01 -0.78
C PRO A 43 -7.01 -0.53 -0.28
N LEU A 44 -7.00 -1.27 0.85
CA LEU A 44 -5.79 -1.91 1.35
C LEU A 44 -5.29 -3.03 0.44
N MET A 45 -6.20 -3.81 -0.16
CA MET A 45 -5.83 -4.84 -1.14
C MET A 45 -5.13 -4.23 -2.36
N VAL A 46 -5.63 -3.09 -2.85
CA VAL A 46 -5.01 -2.35 -3.96
C VAL A 46 -3.68 -1.73 -3.54
N ALA A 47 -3.57 -1.22 -2.31
CA ALA A 47 -2.36 -0.58 -1.80
C ALA A 47 -1.22 -1.59 -1.56
N ILE A 48 -1.54 -2.77 -1.04
CA ILE A 48 -0.60 -3.87 -0.79
C ILE A 48 -0.17 -4.55 -2.09
N ASP A 49 -1.09 -4.68 -3.05
CA ASP A 49 -0.88 -5.24 -4.39
C ASP A 49 -0.04 -6.53 -4.39
N ALA A 50 -0.42 -7.50 -3.56
CA ALA A 50 0.30 -8.77 -3.45
C ALA A 50 0.47 -9.52 -4.79
N PRO A 51 -0.51 -9.53 -5.71
CA PRO A 51 -0.31 -10.10 -7.05
C PRO A 51 0.77 -9.37 -7.86
N GLY A 52 0.82 -8.04 -7.78
CA GLY A 52 1.84 -7.22 -8.46
C GLY A 52 3.24 -7.41 -7.87
N LEU A 53 3.33 -7.79 -6.59
CA LEU A 53 4.60 -8.08 -5.92
C LEU A 53 5.08 -9.51 -6.11
N LEU A 54 4.24 -10.42 -6.62
CA LEU A 54 4.58 -11.83 -6.83
C LEU A 54 5.85 -12.03 -7.67
N PRO A 55 6.07 -11.34 -8.80
CA PRO A 55 7.28 -11.50 -9.58
C PRO A 55 8.54 -11.00 -8.88
N VAL A 56 8.41 -9.93 -8.09
CA VAL A 56 9.53 -9.43 -7.28
C VAL A 56 9.92 -10.48 -6.24
N TYR A 57 8.91 -11.10 -5.58
CA TYR A 57 9.13 -12.20 -4.67
C TYR A 57 9.83 -13.39 -5.36
N LEU A 58 9.37 -13.77 -6.55
CA LEU A 58 9.97 -14.86 -7.34
C LEU A 58 11.41 -14.55 -7.74
N SER A 59 11.68 -13.33 -8.20
CA SER A 59 13.03 -12.88 -8.56
C SER A 59 14.00 -12.92 -7.37
N ILE A 60 13.57 -12.44 -6.20
CA ILE A 60 14.40 -12.40 -4.99
C ILE A 60 14.63 -13.81 -4.44
N THR A 61 13.67 -14.71 -4.60
CA THR A 61 13.75 -16.10 -4.10
C THR A 61 14.20 -17.12 -5.14
N GLU A 62 14.66 -16.65 -6.30
CA GLU A 62 15.21 -17.53 -7.34
C GLU A 62 16.43 -18.29 -6.80
N GLY A 63 16.42 -19.62 -6.97
CA GLY A 63 17.48 -20.51 -6.46
C GLY A 63 17.33 -20.92 -5.00
N PHE A 64 16.35 -20.38 -4.27
CA PHE A 64 16.08 -20.79 -2.89
C PHE A 64 15.34 -22.12 -2.81
N GLU A 65 15.61 -22.89 -1.76
CA GLU A 65 14.82 -24.07 -1.45
C GLU A 65 13.40 -23.70 -0.99
N ALA A 66 12.46 -24.64 -1.11
CA ALA A 66 11.05 -24.40 -0.79
C ALA A 66 10.83 -23.90 0.66
N HIS A 67 11.64 -24.39 1.61
CA HIS A 67 11.55 -23.95 3.00
C HIS A 67 12.07 -22.52 3.22
N GLU A 68 13.10 -22.11 2.47
CA GLU A 68 13.66 -20.76 2.50
C GLU A 68 12.68 -19.74 1.92
N LYS A 69 12.05 -20.07 0.78
CA LYS A 69 10.99 -19.27 0.17
C LYS A 69 9.86 -19.00 1.16
N LYS A 70 9.37 -20.05 1.83
CA LYS A 70 8.32 -19.91 2.85
C LYS A 70 8.76 -19.04 4.03
N LYS A 71 10.02 -19.14 4.43
CA LYS A 71 10.60 -18.29 5.49
C LYS A 71 10.61 -16.82 5.07
N VAL A 72 11.05 -16.53 3.83
CA VAL A 72 11.03 -15.18 3.26
C VAL A 72 9.61 -14.63 3.21
N ALA A 73 8.64 -15.38 2.68
CA ALA A 73 7.24 -14.97 2.62
C ALA A 73 6.69 -14.60 4.01
N ARG A 74 6.91 -15.49 5.01
CA ARG A 74 6.47 -15.25 6.38
C ARG A 74 7.12 -14.02 7.01
N GLN A 75 8.44 -13.89 6.86
CA GLN A 75 9.18 -12.73 7.39
C GLN A 75 8.70 -11.43 6.75
N SER A 76 8.48 -11.42 5.43
CA SER A 76 7.98 -10.24 4.71
C SER A 76 6.64 -9.78 5.24
N VAL A 77 5.70 -10.71 5.38
CA VAL A 77 4.35 -10.42 5.86
C VAL A 77 4.35 -9.95 7.32
N LEU A 78 5.12 -10.63 8.19
CA LEU A 78 5.24 -10.22 9.60
C LEU A 78 5.89 -8.83 9.72
N THR A 79 6.97 -8.58 8.98
CA THR A 79 7.62 -7.26 8.98
C THR A 79 6.64 -6.20 8.50
N ALA A 80 5.93 -6.43 7.38
CA ALA A 80 4.94 -5.51 6.87
C ALA A 80 3.82 -5.23 7.86
N PHE A 81 3.34 -6.26 8.55
CA PHE A 81 2.32 -6.11 9.59
C PHE A 81 2.81 -5.20 10.72
N PHE A 82 3.94 -5.52 11.34
CA PHE A 82 4.44 -4.73 12.47
C PHE A 82 4.81 -3.30 12.07
N VAL A 83 5.46 -3.11 10.92
CA VAL A 83 5.79 -1.77 10.43
C VAL A 83 4.52 -0.96 10.19
N THR A 84 3.52 -1.51 9.49
CA THR A 84 2.27 -0.79 9.24
C THR A 84 1.51 -0.49 10.53
N ILE A 85 1.49 -1.42 11.50
CA ILE A 85 0.90 -1.19 12.83
C ILE A 85 1.60 -0.04 13.56
N ILE A 86 2.93 -0.02 13.56
CA ILE A 86 3.70 1.07 14.17
C ILE A 86 3.31 2.41 13.51
N PHE A 87 3.23 2.47 12.18
CA PHE A 87 2.82 3.68 11.48
C PHE A 87 1.36 4.06 11.70
N ILE A 88 0.45 3.11 11.89
CA ILE A 88 -0.95 3.38 12.23
C ILE A 88 -1.06 4.14 13.57
N PHE A 89 -0.24 3.77 14.57
CA PHE A 89 -0.30 4.39 15.90
C PHE A 89 0.61 5.62 16.03
N LEU A 90 1.76 5.61 15.41
CA LEU A 90 2.81 6.62 15.60
C LEU A 90 3.06 7.49 14.35
N GLY A 91 2.52 7.11 13.19
CA GLY A 91 2.88 7.73 11.91
C GLY A 91 2.61 9.22 11.85
N THR A 92 1.45 9.68 12.33
CA THR A 92 1.13 11.11 12.38
C THR A 92 2.05 11.87 13.33
N ALA A 93 2.42 11.29 14.47
CA ALA A 93 3.36 11.89 15.42
C ALA A 93 4.77 11.95 14.83
N VAL A 94 5.23 10.86 14.23
CA VAL A 94 6.56 10.78 13.60
C VAL A 94 6.67 11.79 12.45
N PHE A 95 5.68 11.86 11.56
CA PHE A 95 5.68 12.80 10.46
C PHE A 95 5.68 14.25 10.94
N ASN A 96 4.87 14.57 11.96
CA ASN A 96 4.84 15.92 12.55
C ASN A 96 6.16 16.31 13.22
N ILE A 97 6.80 15.39 13.97
CA ILE A 97 8.08 15.65 14.64
C ILE A 97 9.20 15.88 13.61
N LEU A 98 9.22 15.09 12.54
CA LEU A 98 10.21 15.20 11.48
C LEU A 98 9.92 16.33 10.48
N GLY A 99 8.74 16.93 10.55
CA GLY A 99 8.31 17.94 9.56
C GLY A 99 8.13 17.35 8.17
N ILE A 100 7.90 16.05 8.05
CA ILE A 100 7.75 15.32 6.78
C ILE A 100 6.25 15.18 6.50
N LEU A 101 5.87 15.46 5.28
CA LEU A 101 4.51 15.21 4.81
C LEU A 101 4.35 13.77 4.33
N VAL A 102 3.12 13.27 4.36
CA VAL A 102 2.76 11.96 3.80
C VAL A 102 3.10 11.91 2.30
N GLU A 103 2.97 13.04 1.63
CA GLU A 103 3.28 13.24 0.22
C GLU A 103 4.78 13.08 -0.07
N ASP A 104 5.65 13.59 0.82
CA ASP A 104 7.11 13.41 0.71
C ASP A 104 7.47 11.92 0.81
N PHE A 105 6.83 11.21 1.73
CA PHE A 105 7.01 9.77 1.89
C PHE A 105 6.51 8.98 0.67
N MET A 106 5.41 9.42 0.03
CA MET A 106 4.93 8.85 -1.24
C MET A 106 5.93 9.04 -2.38
N ILE A 107 6.52 10.23 -2.50
CA ILE A 107 7.51 10.54 -3.54
C ILE A 107 8.77 9.70 -3.32
N ALA A 108 9.31 9.69 -2.11
CA ALA A 108 10.51 8.92 -1.76
C ALA A 108 10.33 7.42 -2.01
N GLY A 109 9.19 6.87 -1.58
CA GLY A 109 8.84 5.46 -1.82
C GLY A 109 8.65 5.15 -3.30
N GLY A 110 8.02 6.04 -4.05
CA GLY A 110 7.90 5.92 -5.51
C GLY A 110 9.25 5.91 -6.22
N ILE A 111 10.18 6.79 -5.83
CA ILE A 111 11.56 6.80 -6.38
C ILE A 111 12.25 5.47 -6.08
N LEU A 112 12.17 4.97 -4.85
CA LEU A 112 12.77 3.69 -4.47
C LEU A 112 12.21 2.51 -5.29
N LEU A 113 10.89 2.45 -5.46
CA LEU A 113 10.23 1.43 -6.29
C LEU A 113 10.63 1.53 -7.76
N LEU A 114 10.78 2.76 -8.27
CA LEU A 114 11.24 2.99 -9.65
C LEU A 114 12.66 2.46 -9.86
N VAL A 115 13.57 2.75 -8.93
CA VAL A 115 14.94 2.25 -8.97
C VAL A 115 14.98 0.72 -8.95
N ILE A 116 14.20 0.08 -8.06
CA ILE A 116 14.10 -1.38 -7.98
C ILE A 116 13.61 -1.94 -9.31
N SER A 117 12.52 -1.39 -9.84
CA SER A 117 11.91 -1.85 -11.10
C SER A 117 12.84 -1.73 -12.30
N VAL A 118 13.52 -0.59 -12.45
CA VAL A 118 14.50 -0.36 -13.53
C VAL A 118 15.68 -1.30 -13.37
N THR A 119 16.17 -1.50 -12.15
CA THR A 119 17.27 -2.44 -11.87
C THR A 119 16.89 -3.87 -12.25
N ASP A 120 15.68 -4.31 -11.93
CA ASP A 120 15.18 -5.63 -12.31
C ASP A 120 15.06 -5.81 -13.83
N MET A 121 14.65 -4.77 -14.54
CA MET A 121 14.59 -4.80 -16.02
C MET A 121 15.96 -4.90 -16.67
N LEU A 122 16.96 -4.19 -16.14
CA LEU A 122 18.32 -4.14 -16.72
C LEU A 122 19.15 -5.38 -16.37
N HIS A 123 18.93 -6.00 -15.21
CA HIS A 123 19.77 -7.07 -14.68
C HIS A 123 19.08 -8.45 -14.67
N ALA A 124 18.07 -8.66 -15.50
CA ALA A 124 17.29 -9.91 -15.56
C ALA A 124 18.13 -11.18 -15.78
N GLU A 125 19.40 -11.07 -16.21
CA GLU A 125 20.29 -12.21 -16.48
C GLU A 125 21.39 -12.42 -15.42
N THR A 126 21.67 -11.48 -14.52
CA THR A 126 22.90 -11.51 -13.69
C THR A 126 22.63 -11.62 -12.17
N ARG A 127 21.39 -11.68 -11.73
CA ARG A 127 21.08 -11.66 -10.29
C ARG A 127 21.21 -13.02 -9.61
N ARG A 128 22.43 -13.43 -9.33
CA ARG A 128 22.72 -14.31 -8.17
C ARG A 128 22.79 -13.43 -6.93
N ILE A 129 21.65 -13.07 -6.36
CA ILE A 129 21.62 -12.43 -5.05
C ILE A 129 22.05 -13.48 -4.04
N ALA A 130 23.09 -13.16 -3.25
CA ALA A 130 23.54 -14.00 -2.15
C ALA A 130 22.35 -14.39 -1.28
N SER A 131 22.20 -15.69 -1.03
CA SER A 131 21.14 -16.27 -0.19
C SER A 131 21.25 -15.74 1.24
N SER A 132 20.51 -14.69 1.55
CA SER A 132 20.47 -14.13 2.90
C SER A 132 19.04 -14.17 3.44
N PRO A 133 18.83 -14.73 4.65
CA PRO A 133 17.50 -14.70 5.31
C PRO A 133 16.94 -13.28 5.53
N ALA A 134 17.80 -12.25 5.45
CA ALA A 134 17.39 -10.85 5.57
C ALA A 134 16.49 -10.34 4.43
N LEU A 135 16.39 -11.07 3.32
CA LEU A 135 15.58 -10.67 2.15
C LEU A 135 14.06 -10.62 2.42
N GLY A 136 13.59 -11.34 3.44
CA GLY A 136 12.19 -11.25 3.88
C GLY A 136 11.86 -9.96 4.62
N ILE A 137 12.86 -9.27 5.17
CA ILE A 137 12.69 -8.02 5.91
C ILE A 137 12.82 -6.84 4.93
N VAL A 138 13.88 -6.83 4.14
CA VAL A 138 14.19 -5.81 3.14
C VAL A 138 14.59 -6.51 1.83
N PRO A 139 14.00 -6.21 0.67
CA PRO A 139 13.03 -5.15 0.40
C PRO A 139 11.55 -5.58 0.47
N LEU A 140 11.21 -6.87 0.63
CA LEU A 140 9.83 -7.33 0.53
C LEU A 140 8.92 -6.85 1.66
N GLY A 141 9.36 -6.93 2.92
CA GLY A 141 8.57 -6.48 4.06
C GLY A 141 8.44 -4.95 4.07
N THR A 142 9.55 -4.28 3.91
CA THR A 142 9.67 -2.83 3.72
C THR A 142 10.68 -2.57 2.62
N PRO A 143 10.43 -1.68 1.66
CA PRO A 143 9.28 -0.78 1.48
C PRO A 143 8.15 -1.33 0.59
N LEU A 144 8.15 -2.62 0.21
CA LEU A 144 7.21 -3.12 -0.79
C LEU A 144 5.82 -3.39 -0.19
N LEU A 145 5.68 -4.37 0.71
CA LEU A 145 4.38 -4.68 1.34
C LEU A 145 3.93 -3.56 2.30
N ALA A 146 4.80 -3.14 3.23
CA ALA A 146 4.58 -1.97 4.07
C ALA A 146 5.13 -0.71 3.39
N GLY A 147 4.74 -0.49 2.15
CA GLY A 147 5.15 0.67 1.38
C GLY A 147 4.36 1.93 1.71
N PRO A 148 4.79 3.08 1.15
CA PRO A 148 4.09 4.35 1.36
C PRO A 148 2.60 4.26 1.03
N ALA A 149 2.20 3.56 -0.03
CA ALA A 149 0.80 3.37 -0.38
C ALA A 149 0.00 2.65 0.72
N THR A 150 0.56 1.57 1.28
CA THR A 150 -0.08 0.80 2.37
C THR A 150 -0.20 1.64 3.63
N ILE A 151 0.87 2.35 4.00
CA ILE A 151 0.91 3.21 5.20
C ILE A 151 -0.06 4.37 5.07
N THR A 152 -0.03 5.12 3.96
CA THR A 152 -0.92 6.27 3.75
C THR A 152 -2.38 5.86 3.70
N THR A 153 -2.69 4.78 2.96
CA THR A 153 -4.06 4.24 2.90
C THR A 153 -4.53 3.83 4.29
N SER A 154 -3.67 3.15 5.08
CA SER A 154 -4.03 2.75 6.44
C SER A 154 -4.33 3.96 7.33
N LEU A 155 -3.49 5.01 7.29
CA LEU A 155 -3.69 6.24 8.07
C LEU A 155 -5.01 6.96 7.72
N VAL A 156 -5.31 7.09 6.43
CA VAL A 156 -6.57 7.69 5.96
C VAL A 156 -7.78 6.87 6.42
N LEU A 157 -7.73 5.55 6.24
CA LEU A 157 -8.82 4.66 6.62
C LEU A 157 -9.04 4.62 8.14
N VAL A 158 -7.97 4.71 8.94
CA VAL A 158 -8.11 4.82 10.42
C VAL A 158 -8.88 6.06 10.81
N GLY A 159 -8.63 7.19 10.15
CA GLY A 159 -9.37 8.44 10.38
C GLY A 159 -10.86 8.35 10.02
N GLU A 160 -11.23 7.51 9.04
CA GLU A 160 -12.61 7.37 8.58
C GLU A 160 -13.36 6.22 9.23
N TYR A 161 -12.73 5.06 9.44
CA TYR A 161 -13.38 3.80 9.85
C TYR A 161 -12.89 3.26 11.21
N GLY A 162 -11.90 3.91 11.82
CA GLY A 162 -11.32 3.51 13.10
C GLY A 162 -10.29 2.39 13.02
N TYR A 163 -9.56 2.20 14.12
CA TYR A 163 -8.41 1.28 14.21
C TYR A 163 -8.79 -0.18 13.98
N ILE A 164 -9.90 -0.66 14.58
CA ILE A 164 -10.27 -2.08 14.55
C ILE A 164 -10.54 -2.56 13.13
N ALA A 165 -11.34 -1.82 12.37
CA ALA A 165 -11.69 -2.17 11.00
C ALA A 165 -10.44 -2.22 10.11
N VAL A 166 -9.54 -1.24 10.25
CA VAL A 166 -8.32 -1.16 9.44
C VAL A 166 -7.32 -2.26 9.81
N ILE A 167 -7.11 -2.55 11.10
CA ILE A 167 -6.18 -3.61 11.53
C ILE A 167 -6.68 -4.99 11.08
N LEU A 168 -7.98 -5.28 11.18
CA LEU A 168 -8.55 -6.52 10.68
C LEU A 168 -8.41 -6.64 9.16
N SER A 169 -8.68 -5.56 8.43
CA SER A 169 -8.55 -5.53 6.98
C SER A 169 -7.09 -5.68 6.52
N LEU A 170 -6.15 -5.03 7.22
CA LEU A 170 -4.71 -5.17 7.00
C LEU A 170 -4.28 -6.63 7.21
N THR A 171 -4.69 -7.23 8.34
CA THR A 171 -4.37 -8.61 8.68
C THR A 171 -4.87 -9.57 7.61
N LEU A 172 -6.11 -9.41 7.17
CA LEU A 172 -6.70 -10.24 6.12
C LEU A 172 -5.94 -10.11 4.80
N ASN A 173 -5.63 -8.89 4.38
CA ASN A 173 -4.89 -8.64 3.13
C ASN A 173 -3.47 -9.20 3.18
N LEU A 174 -2.77 -9.09 4.32
CA LEU A 174 -1.45 -9.66 4.50
C LEU A 174 -1.48 -11.20 4.55
N LEU A 175 -2.54 -11.81 5.09
CA LEU A 175 -2.74 -13.26 5.00
C LEU A 175 -2.96 -13.70 3.54
N ILE A 176 -3.72 -12.95 2.77
CA ILE A 176 -3.89 -13.19 1.33
C ILE A 176 -2.54 -13.07 0.61
N ALA A 177 -1.76 -12.05 0.92
CA ALA A 177 -0.41 -11.88 0.36
C ALA A 177 0.50 -13.07 0.69
N TRP A 178 0.47 -13.53 1.94
CA TRP A 178 1.20 -14.72 2.36
C TRP A 178 0.78 -15.97 1.57
N LEU A 179 -0.52 -16.20 1.39
CA LEU A 179 -1.03 -17.35 0.60
C LEU A 179 -0.59 -17.25 -0.87
N ILE A 180 -0.59 -16.06 -1.47
CA ILE A 180 -0.12 -15.84 -2.84
C ILE A 180 1.37 -16.21 -2.94
N PHE A 181 2.20 -15.76 -2.02
CA PHE A 181 3.64 -16.06 -2.01
C PHE A 181 3.92 -17.53 -1.71
N ASP A 182 3.18 -18.16 -0.78
CA ASP A 182 3.31 -19.60 -0.50
C ASP A 182 3.00 -20.46 -1.73
N LYS A 183 2.08 -20.02 -2.58
CA LYS A 183 1.70 -20.72 -3.82
C LYS A 183 2.43 -20.23 -5.07
N ALA A 184 3.41 -19.33 -4.92
CA ALA A 184 4.15 -18.73 -6.04
C ALA A 184 4.73 -19.77 -7.01
N ASP A 185 5.38 -20.83 -6.50
CA ASP A 185 5.95 -21.90 -7.34
C ASP A 185 4.89 -22.66 -8.13
N ALA A 186 3.68 -22.85 -7.58
CA ALA A 186 2.58 -23.50 -8.29
C ALA A 186 2.07 -22.61 -9.44
N ILE A 187 2.00 -21.30 -9.21
CA ILE A 187 1.61 -20.32 -10.23
C ILE A 187 2.63 -20.34 -11.38
N VAL A 188 3.93 -20.34 -11.06
CA VAL A 188 5.01 -20.39 -12.06
C VAL A 188 4.98 -21.69 -12.86
N ARG A 189 4.75 -22.85 -12.20
CA ARG A 189 4.66 -24.15 -12.90
C ARG A 189 3.51 -24.17 -13.91
N LEU A 190 2.39 -23.55 -13.60
CA LEU A 190 1.25 -23.44 -14.50
C LEU A 190 1.58 -22.61 -15.75
N MET A 191 2.45 -21.59 -15.61
CA MET A 191 2.80 -20.68 -16.68
C MET A 191 3.98 -21.13 -17.54
N GLY A 192 4.79 -22.10 -17.06
CA GLY A 192 6.03 -22.55 -17.69
C GLY A 192 7.16 -21.50 -17.61
N ILE A 193 8.38 -21.89 -17.97
CA ILE A 193 9.59 -21.05 -17.84
C ILE A 193 9.50 -19.78 -18.69
N ASN A 194 9.04 -19.89 -19.93
CA ASN A 194 8.92 -18.73 -20.83
C ASN A 194 7.80 -17.78 -20.40
N GLY A 195 6.68 -18.33 -19.93
CA GLY A 195 5.59 -17.56 -19.34
C GLY A 195 6.02 -16.82 -18.08
N SER A 196 6.76 -17.48 -17.21
CA SER A 196 7.31 -16.87 -15.99
C SER A 196 8.21 -15.67 -16.31
N ARG A 197 9.14 -15.79 -17.26
CA ARG A 197 10.01 -14.68 -17.68
C ARG A 197 9.23 -13.50 -18.29
N ALA A 198 8.24 -13.80 -19.12
CA ALA A 198 7.39 -12.76 -19.70
C ALA A 198 6.60 -12.02 -18.62
N VAL A 199 6.02 -12.74 -17.66
CA VAL A 199 5.30 -12.16 -16.54
C VAL A 199 6.22 -11.32 -15.66
N THR A 200 7.42 -11.80 -15.31
CA THR A 200 8.39 -11.00 -14.54
C THR A 200 8.67 -9.66 -15.21
N ARG A 201 8.92 -9.64 -16.53
CA ARG A 201 9.16 -8.39 -17.28
C ARG A 201 7.94 -7.46 -17.29
N LEU A 202 6.74 -8.00 -17.52
CA LEU A 202 5.50 -7.21 -17.47
C LEU A 202 5.26 -6.61 -16.08
N MET A 203 5.54 -7.38 -15.03
CA MET A 203 5.34 -6.91 -13.65
C MET A 203 6.38 -5.87 -13.23
N SER A 204 7.63 -5.98 -13.69
CA SER A 204 8.60 -4.89 -13.50
C SER A 204 8.13 -3.59 -14.16
N LEU A 205 7.53 -3.65 -15.35
CA LEU A 205 6.90 -2.49 -15.99
C LEU A 205 5.72 -1.95 -15.18
N LEU A 206 4.86 -2.83 -14.65
CA LEU A 206 3.74 -2.42 -13.80
C LEU A 206 4.23 -1.79 -12.50
N LEU A 207 5.28 -2.36 -11.89
CA LEU A 207 5.90 -1.78 -10.70
C LEU A 207 6.45 -0.38 -10.98
N ALA A 208 7.13 -0.18 -12.14
CA ALA A 208 7.55 1.15 -12.58
C ALA A 208 6.37 2.11 -12.76
N ALA A 209 5.27 1.65 -13.35
CA ALA A 209 4.08 2.46 -13.53
C ALA A 209 3.43 2.86 -12.20
N ILE A 210 3.38 1.95 -11.22
CA ILE A 210 2.92 2.22 -9.85
C ILE A 210 3.84 3.25 -9.18
N ALA A 211 5.15 3.09 -9.31
CA ALA A 211 6.15 4.03 -8.79
C ALA A 211 5.93 5.44 -9.33
N ILE A 212 5.77 5.59 -10.64
CA ILE A 212 5.48 6.86 -11.29
C ILE A 212 4.14 7.44 -10.82
N LYS A 213 3.11 6.60 -10.67
CA LYS A 213 1.81 7.03 -10.11
C LYS A 213 1.99 7.60 -8.71
N MET A 214 2.76 6.96 -7.83
CA MET A 214 3.00 7.44 -6.46
C MET A 214 3.72 8.78 -6.46
N ILE A 215 4.80 8.93 -7.24
CA ILE A 215 5.53 10.19 -7.39
C ILE A 215 4.60 11.29 -7.88
N ARG A 216 3.86 11.02 -8.95
CA ARG A 216 2.89 11.97 -9.52
C ARG A 216 1.85 12.39 -8.49
N THR A 217 1.24 11.45 -7.79
CA THR A 217 0.20 11.75 -6.78
C THR A 217 0.78 12.59 -5.64
N GLY A 218 1.97 12.27 -5.15
CA GLY A 218 2.66 13.06 -4.12
C GLY A 218 2.94 14.48 -4.57
N ILE A 219 3.50 14.66 -5.78
CA ILE A 219 3.78 16.00 -6.35
C ILE A 219 2.50 16.83 -6.50
N PHE A 220 1.44 16.26 -7.10
CA PHE A 220 0.18 17.00 -7.28
C PHE A 220 -0.48 17.37 -5.95
N ALA A 221 -0.40 16.52 -4.94
CA ALA A 221 -0.92 16.83 -3.62
C ALA A 221 -0.13 17.96 -2.91
N LEU A 222 1.18 18.05 -3.13
CA LEU A 222 2.01 19.17 -2.64
C LEU A 222 1.70 20.50 -3.37
N LEU A 223 1.49 20.45 -4.69
CA LEU A 223 1.20 21.63 -5.51
C LEU A 223 -0.24 22.15 -5.32
N GLY A 224 -1.15 21.29 -4.91
CA GLY A 224 -2.56 21.65 -4.65
C GLY A 224 -2.83 22.24 -3.27
N ARG A 225 -1.81 22.34 -2.42
CA ARG A 225 -1.83 23.02 -1.12
C ARG A 225 -1.39 24.47 -1.27
#